data_a0c2dc842ff2ec2befc274191037004a
#
_entry.id   a0c2dc842ff2ec2befc274191037004a
#
_cell.length_a   1.000
_cell.length_b   1.000
_cell.length_c   1.000
_cell.angle_alpha   90.00
_cell.angle_beta   90.00
_cell.angle_gamma   90.00
#
_symmetry.space_group_name_H-M   'P 1'
#
loop_
_entity.id
_entity.type
_entity.pdbx_description
1 polymer ?
#
loop_
_entity_poly.entity_id
_entity_poly.type
_entity_poly.pdbx_seq_one_letter_code
_entity_poly.pdbx_strand_id
1 'polypeptide(L)'
;MSQALCFQSVEFDVIQQNQQPWVRGYQIGSALGYTAPDVQISKLYTRHADEFTPAMTAVVTLPTEGGPQETRIFSLRGCHLLAMFARTPVAKAFRKWCLDVIERYGDRVPVAEQVSIDATRPSR
;
A
#
# COMPACT_ATOMS: atom_id res chain seq x y z
N MET A 1 -2.86 -10.64 16.86
CA MET A 1 -1.59 -11.00 16.29
C MET A 1 -1.30 -10.22 15.03
N SER A 2 -0.18 -9.61 14.99
CA SER A 2 0.15 -8.83 13.82
C SER A 2 0.56 -9.75 12.69
N GLN A 3 0.27 -9.32 11.49
CA GLN A 3 0.67 -10.04 10.30
C GLN A 3 1.81 -9.32 9.65
N ALA A 4 2.84 -10.05 9.34
CA ALA A 4 3.97 -9.49 8.64
C ALA A 4 3.80 -9.70 7.16
N LEU A 5 4.09 -8.68 6.40
CA LEU A 5 4.13 -8.78 4.96
C LEU A 5 5.59 -8.62 4.54
N CYS A 6 6.04 -9.52 3.70
CA CYS A 6 7.41 -9.49 3.22
C CYS A 6 7.44 -9.55 1.72
N PHE A 7 8.25 -8.70 1.12
CA PHE A 7 8.56 -8.80 -0.30
C PHE A 7 10.07 -8.88 -0.43
N GLN A 8 10.54 -10.03 -0.89
CA GLN A 8 11.97 -10.30 -0.95
C GLN A 8 12.58 -10.09 0.45
N SER A 9 13.55 -9.22 0.59
CA SER A 9 14.19 -9.01 1.89
C SER A 9 13.57 -7.87 2.69
N VAL A 10 12.50 -7.25 2.18
CA VAL A 10 11.88 -6.12 2.85
C VAL A 10 10.69 -6.60 3.66
N GLU A 11 10.73 -6.33 4.95
CA GLU A 11 9.63 -6.67 5.84
C GLU A 11 8.85 -5.40 6.13
N PHE A 12 7.53 -5.46 5.91
CA PHE A 12 6.69 -4.29 6.09
C PHE A 12 6.07 -4.27 7.48
N ASP A 13 6.09 -3.10 8.09
CA ASP A 13 5.32 -2.86 9.32
C ASP A 13 3.89 -2.59 8.91
N VAL A 14 3.00 -3.51 9.25
CA VAL A 14 1.62 -3.40 8.84
C VAL A 14 0.85 -2.61 9.88
N ILE A 15 0.15 -1.59 9.42
CA ILE A 15 -0.73 -0.79 10.26
C ILE A 15 -2.15 -1.18 9.90
N GLN A 16 -2.91 -1.63 10.89
CA GLN A 16 -4.28 -2.02 10.65
C GLN A 16 -5.18 -0.80 10.76
N GLN A 17 -5.94 -0.56 9.72
CA GLN A 17 -6.84 0.59 9.71
C GLN A 17 -7.96 0.28 8.73
N ASN A 18 -9.19 0.52 9.17
CA ASN A 18 -10.36 0.29 8.33
C ASN A 18 -10.39 -1.15 7.79
N GLN A 19 -9.96 -2.10 8.64
CA GLN A 19 -10.04 -3.52 8.35
C GLN A 19 -9.17 -3.93 7.17
N GLN A 20 -8.15 -3.17 6.89
CA GLN A 20 -7.20 -3.55 5.86
C GLN A 20 -5.80 -3.15 6.28
N PRO A 21 -4.79 -3.78 5.69
CA PRO A 21 -3.40 -3.45 6.02
C PRO A 21 -2.95 -2.20 5.28
N TRP A 22 -2.15 -1.41 5.97
CA TRP A 22 -1.52 -0.23 5.42
C TRP A 22 -0.04 -0.32 5.71
N VAL A 23 0.78 0.22 4.84
CA VAL A 23 2.23 0.21 5.03
C VAL A 23 2.80 1.60 4.79
N ARG A 24 3.99 1.81 5.32
CA ARG A 24 4.64 3.10 5.23
C ARG A 24 5.27 3.30 3.86
N GLY A 25 5.23 4.53 3.39
CA GLY A 25 5.76 4.84 2.08
C GLY A 25 7.23 4.49 1.91
N TYR A 26 8.05 4.77 2.93
CA TYR A 26 9.48 4.51 2.77
C TYR A 26 9.77 3.02 2.61
N GLN A 27 8.95 2.16 3.21
CA GLN A 27 9.14 0.72 3.05
C GLN A 27 8.78 0.28 1.63
N ILE A 28 7.76 0.91 1.06
CA ILE A 28 7.43 0.66 -0.34
C ILE A 28 8.60 1.06 -1.24
N GLY A 29 9.17 2.22 -0.96
CA GLY A 29 10.31 2.68 -1.74
C GLY A 29 11.50 1.75 -1.65
N SER A 30 11.75 1.21 -0.44
CA SER A 30 12.82 0.23 -0.26
C SER A 30 12.54 -1.02 -1.06
N ALA A 31 11.30 -1.49 -1.03
CA ALA A 31 10.92 -2.69 -1.78
C ALA A 31 11.05 -2.48 -3.28
N LEU A 32 10.81 -1.26 -3.74
CA LEU A 32 10.93 -0.93 -5.15
C LEU A 32 12.36 -0.70 -5.59
N GLY A 33 13.31 -0.75 -4.65
CA GLY A 33 14.72 -0.66 -5.01
C GLY A 33 15.28 0.75 -5.07
N TYR A 34 14.56 1.73 -4.54
CA TYR A 34 15.05 3.11 -4.55
C TYR A 34 16.11 3.30 -3.47
N THR A 35 17.15 4.07 -3.81
CA THR A 35 18.21 4.36 -2.85
C THR A 35 17.80 5.43 -1.85
N ALA A 36 16.87 6.30 -2.21
CA ALA A 36 16.33 7.30 -1.31
C ALA A 36 14.82 7.09 -1.24
N PRO A 37 14.37 6.05 -0.53
CA PRO A 37 12.97 5.64 -0.63
C PRO A 37 11.98 6.71 -0.20
N ASP A 38 12.26 7.43 0.88
CA ASP A 38 11.36 8.50 1.31
C ASP A 38 11.16 9.53 0.24
N VAL A 39 12.26 10.00 -0.33
CA VAL A 39 12.22 11.07 -1.31
C VAL A 39 11.52 10.59 -2.57
N GLN A 40 11.85 9.39 -3.02
CA GLN A 40 11.32 8.90 -4.27
C GLN A 40 9.82 8.63 -4.19
N ILE A 41 9.38 8.05 -3.08
CA ILE A 41 7.96 7.79 -2.93
C ILE A 41 7.18 9.10 -2.81
N SER A 42 7.75 10.06 -2.09
CA SER A 42 7.11 11.37 -1.98
C SER A 42 6.94 12.02 -3.35
N LYS A 43 7.96 11.91 -4.20
CA LYS A 43 7.89 12.47 -5.54
C LYS A 43 6.85 11.75 -6.40
N LEU A 44 6.85 10.41 -6.32
CA LEU A 44 5.87 9.63 -7.08
C LEU A 44 4.45 10.00 -6.65
N TYR A 45 4.23 10.09 -5.36
CA TYR A 45 2.90 10.42 -4.86
C TYR A 45 2.51 11.82 -5.30
N THR A 46 3.40 12.80 -5.12
CA THR A 46 3.07 14.17 -5.44
C THR A 46 2.74 14.33 -6.92
N ARG A 47 3.48 13.62 -7.77
CA ARG A 47 3.27 13.72 -9.22
C ARG A 47 1.93 13.13 -9.64
N HIS A 48 1.44 12.15 -8.88
CA HIS A 48 0.22 11.44 -9.26
C HIS A 48 -0.85 11.51 -8.19
N ALA A 49 -0.81 12.55 -7.36
CA ALA A 49 -1.67 12.62 -6.20
C ALA A 49 -3.15 12.54 -6.55
N ASP A 50 -3.52 13.05 -7.72
CA ASP A 50 -4.91 13.06 -8.13
C ASP A 50 -5.46 11.67 -8.42
N GLU A 51 -4.60 10.66 -8.52
CA GLU A 51 -5.07 9.31 -8.76
C GLU A 51 -5.25 8.50 -7.48
N PHE A 52 -4.84 9.06 -6.35
CA PHE A 52 -4.96 8.35 -5.08
C PHE A 52 -6.23 8.77 -4.37
N THR A 53 -7.01 7.78 -3.96
CA THR A 53 -8.24 8.03 -3.20
C THR A 53 -7.95 7.95 -1.71
N PRO A 54 -8.88 8.44 -0.86
CA PRO A 54 -8.68 8.27 0.59
C PRO A 54 -8.59 6.81 1.03
N ALA A 55 -9.07 5.89 0.22
CA ALA A 55 -8.94 4.47 0.54
C ALA A 55 -7.57 3.93 0.18
N MET A 56 -6.76 4.71 -0.51
CA MET A 56 -5.44 4.26 -0.94
C MET A 56 -4.30 4.90 -0.17
N THR A 57 -4.52 6.06 0.42
CA THR A 57 -3.44 6.75 1.11
C THR A 57 -4.02 7.61 2.22
N ALA A 58 -3.23 7.80 3.27
CA ALA A 58 -3.62 8.62 4.40
C ALA A 58 -2.37 9.07 5.13
N VAL A 59 -2.51 10.10 5.95
CA VAL A 59 -1.43 10.55 6.82
C VAL A 59 -1.84 10.25 8.25
N VAL A 60 -0.98 9.56 8.96
CA VAL A 60 -1.25 9.23 10.36
C VAL A 60 -0.04 9.62 11.19
N THR A 61 -0.25 9.77 12.48
CA THR A 61 0.83 10.07 13.40
C THR A 61 1.32 8.76 14.01
N LEU A 62 2.58 8.45 13.77
CA LEU A 62 3.17 7.22 14.26
C LEU A 62 4.30 7.53 15.22
N PRO A 63 4.48 6.67 16.25
CA PRO A 63 5.62 6.86 17.15
C PRO A 63 6.92 6.51 16.43
N THR A 64 7.92 7.34 16.64
CA THR A 64 9.26 7.06 16.13
C THR A 64 10.25 7.35 17.25
N GLU A 65 11.50 7.02 17.01
CA GLU A 65 12.55 7.29 17.99
C GLU A 65 12.67 8.77 18.29
N GLY A 66 12.36 9.61 17.31
CA GLY A 66 12.40 11.04 17.52
C GLY A 66 11.12 11.62 18.04
N GLY A 67 10.15 10.78 18.42
CA GLY A 67 8.85 11.23 18.89
C GLY A 67 7.78 11.00 17.85
N PRO A 68 6.55 11.43 18.14
CA PRO A 68 5.46 11.26 17.17
C PRO A 68 5.76 12.00 15.89
N GLN A 69 5.44 11.38 14.77
CA GLN A 69 5.74 11.95 13.47
C GLN A 69 4.63 11.62 12.50
N GLU A 70 4.24 12.59 11.71
CA GLU A 70 3.25 12.37 10.67
C GLU A 70 3.87 11.54 9.55
N THR A 71 3.16 10.51 9.15
CA THR A 71 3.69 9.56 8.18
C THR A 71 2.60 9.25 7.18
N ARG A 72 2.95 9.29 5.90
CA ARG A 72 2.00 8.89 4.87
C ARG A 72 2.06 7.39 4.71
N ILE A 73 0.90 6.77 4.77
CA ILE A 73 0.78 5.33 4.61
C ILE A 73 -0.07 5.03 3.39
N PHE A 74 0.05 3.82 2.89
CA PHE A 74 -0.65 3.39 1.69
C PHE A 74 -1.27 2.03 1.93
N SER A 75 -2.51 1.87 1.47
CA SER A 75 -3.12 0.56 1.45
C SER A 75 -2.44 -0.30 0.38
N LEU A 76 -2.81 -1.56 0.31
CA LEU A 76 -2.23 -2.43 -0.71
C LEU A 76 -2.54 -1.93 -2.11
N ARG A 77 -3.74 -1.39 -2.32
CA ARG A 77 -4.06 -0.81 -3.61
C ARG A 77 -3.22 0.42 -3.90
N GLY A 78 -2.95 1.22 -2.86
CA GLY A 78 -2.06 2.35 -3.00
C GLY A 78 -0.64 1.91 -3.34
N CYS A 79 -0.18 0.83 -2.70
CA CYS A 79 1.13 0.26 -3.02
C CYS A 79 1.21 -0.16 -4.48
N HIS A 80 0.17 -0.81 -4.95
CA HIS A 80 0.13 -1.27 -6.33
C HIS A 80 0.18 -0.08 -7.30
N LEU A 81 -0.58 0.96 -6.98
CA LEU A 81 -0.59 2.15 -7.84
C LEU A 81 0.78 2.80 -7.88
N LEU A 82 1.44 2.93 -6.72
CA LEU A 82 2.80 3.46 -6.71
C LEU A 82 3.72 2.62 -7.60
N ALA A 83 3.57 1.30 -7.52
CA ALA A 83 4.43 0.41 -8.30
C ALA A 83 4.16 0.54 -9.79
N MET A 84 2.95 0.92 -10.17
CA MET A 84 2.66 1.14 -11.58
C MET A 84 3.39 2.35 -12.14
N PHE A 85 3.67 3.32 -11.29
CA PHE A 85 4.40 4.50 -11.72
C PHE A 85 5.90 4.36 -11.56
N ALA A 86 6.35 3.37 -10.81
CA ALA A 86 7.77 3.18 -10.57
C ALA A 86 8.44 2.57 -11.80
N ARG A 87 9.69 2.93 -12.01
CA ARG A 87 10.42 2.48 -13.19
C ARG A 87 11.68 1.72 -12.80
N THR A 88 11.62 0.98 -11.71
CA THR A 88 12.74 0.18 -11.28
C THR A 88 12.61 -1.24 -11.82
N PRO A 89 13.73 -1.97 -11.91
CA PRO A 89 13.66 -3.34 -12.42
C PRO A 89 12.77 -4.26 -11.59
N VAL A 90 12.64 -3.99 -10.29
CA VAL A 90 11.88 -4.87 -9.41
C VAL A 90 10.40 -4.50 -9.38
N ALA A 91 10.00 -3.39 -10.01
CA ALA A 91 8.63 -2.91 -9.90
C ALA A 91 7.63 -3.93 -10.42
N LYS A 92 7.98 -4.65 -11.47
CA LYS A 92 7.06 -5.64 -12.03
C LYS A 92 6.77 -6.75 -11.03
N ALA A 93 7.81 -7.25 -10.37
CA ALA A 93 7.63 -8.29 -9.38
C ALA A 93 6.85 -7.76 -8.17
N PHE A 94 7.09 -6.52 -7.81
CA PHE A 94 6.37 -5.92 -6.69
C PHE A 94 4.89 -5.76 -7.01
N ARG A 95 4.57 -5.38 -8.24
CA ARG A 95 3.16 -5.28 -8.64
C ARG A 95 2.45 -6.61 -8.53
N LYS A 96 3.10 -7.69 -8.96
CA LYS A 96 2.50 -9.01 -8.85
C LYS A 96 2.30 -9.40 -7.40
N TRP A 97 3.29 -9.09 -6.57
CA TRP A 97 3.19 -9.38 -5.15
C TRP A 97 2.02 -8.63 -4.52
N CYS A 98 1.85 -7.36 -4.88
CA CYS A 98 0.73 -6.58 -4.35
C CYS A 98 -0.61 -7.21 -4.70
N LEU A 99 -0.76 -7.65 -5.95
CA LEU A 99 -2.01 -8.25 -6.37
C LEU A 99 -2.27 -9.56 -5.64
N ASP A 100 -1.22 -10.37 -5.43
CA ASP A 100 -1.37 -11.61 -4.70
C ASP A 100 -1.80 -11.37 -3.27
N VAL A 101 -1.22 -10.36 -2.62
CA VAL A 101 -1.58 -10.05 -1.25
C VAL A 101 -2.99 -9.49 -1.18
N ILE A 102 -3.35 -8.63 -2.12
CA ILE A 102 -4.69 -8.08 -2.18
C ILE A 102 -5.71 -9.22 -2.30
N GLU A 103 -5.41 -10.18 -3.13
CA GLU A 103 -6.31 -11.31 -3.30
C GLU A 103 -6.48 -12.10 -2.00
N ARG A 104 -5.38 -12.32 -1.30
CA ARG A 104 -5.46 -13.05 -0.04
C ARG A 104 -6.27 -12.29 1.00
N TYR A 105 -6.08 -10.98 1.07
CA TYR A 105 -6.85 -10.18 2.01
C TYR A 105 -8.29 -10.02 1.57
N GLY A 106 -8.53 -10.09 0.27
CA GLY A 106 -9.89 -10.04 -0.23
C GLY A 106 -10.74 -11.18 0.29
N ASP A 107 -10.10 -12.34 0.49
CA ASP A 107 -10.83 -13.48 1.03
C ASP A 107 -11.27 -13.25 2.45
N ARG A 108 -10.71 -12.27 3.13
CA ARG A 108 -11.07 -11.96 4.51
C ARG A 108 -11.98 -10.76 4.63
N VAL A 109 -12.31 -10.17 3.51
CA VAL A 109 -13.22 -9.03 3.51
C VAL A 109 -14.61 -9.54 3.86
N PRO A 110 -15.35 -8.81 4.71
CA PRO A 110 -16.71 -9.25 5.05
C PRO A 110 -17.55 -9.42 3.80
N VAL A 111 -18.42 -10.42 3.87
CA VAL A 111 -19.25 -10.74 2.72
C VAL A 111 -20.07 -9.53 2.27
N ALA A 112 -20.51 -8.73 3.23
CA ALA A 112 -21.31 -7.56 2.88
C ALA A 112 -20.56 -6.61 1.96
N GLU A 113 -19.26 -6.45 2.20
CA GLU A 113 -18.48 -5.59 1.32
C GLU A 113 -18.31 -6.20 -0.03
N GLN A 114 -18.12 -7.50 -0.09
CA GLN A 114 -17.97 -8.17 -1.36
C GLN A 114 -19.26 -8.09 -2.17
N VAL A 115 -20.38 -8.25 -1.51
CA VAL A 115 -21.66 -8.14 -2.19
C VAL A 115 -21.85 -6.72 -2.72
N SER A 116 -21.46 -5.74 -1.94
CA SER A 116 -21.57 -4.36 -2.38
C SER A 116 -20.78 -4.13 -3.64
N ILE A 117 -19.59 -4.65 -3.70
CA ILE A 117 -18.76 -4.50 -4.89
C ILE A 117 -19.43 -5.16 -6.08
N ASP A 118 -19.95 -6.35 -5.85
CA ASP A 118 -20.63 -7.07 -6.93
C ASP A 118 -21.87 -6.32 -7.40
N ALA A 119 -22.57 -5.70 -6.46
CA ALA A 119 -23.77 -4.99 -6.84
C ALA A 119 -23.48 -3.77 -7.70
N THR A 120 -22.32 -3.21 -7.56
CA THR A 120 -21.98 -2.07 -8.41
C THR A 120 -21.58 -2.48 -9.81
N ARG A 121 -21.32 -3.77 -10.01
CA ARG A 121 -21.03 -4.19 -11.35
C ARG A 121 -22.29 -4.28 -12.11
N PRO A 122 -22.27 -3.90 -13.31
CA PRO A 122 -23.42 -4.11 -14.15
C PRO A 122 -23.58 -5.56 -14.25
N SER A 123 -24.54 -5.94 -13.83
CA SER A 123 -24.74 -7.26 -13.97
C SER A 123 -24.79 -7.58 -15.28
N ARG A 124 -24.30 -7.43 -15.32
CA ARG A 124 -24.34 -7.75 -16.22
C ARG A 124 -24.49 -8.03 -16.67
#